data_a781759cb7d3baeed4228615ca73c5bf
#
_entry.id   a781759cb7d3baeed4228615ca73c5bf
#
_cell.length_a   1.000
_cell.length_b   1.000
_cell.length_c   1.000
_cell.angle_alpha   90.00
_cell.angle_beta   90.00
_cell.angle_gamma   90.00
#
_symmetry.space_group_name_H-M   'P 1'
#
loop_
_entity.id
_entity.type
_entity.pdbx_description
1 polymer ?
#
loop_
_entity_poly.entity_id
_entity_poly.type
_entity_poly.pdbx_seq_one_letter_code
_entity_poly.pdbx_strand_id
1 'polypeptide(L)'
;MNLPVKDPEAPFGHQYGPFVTDVFAPLSQEETYTDLPVEGHIPADLNGVYLRNGPNPRFEPKGEYHPFDGDGMLHSAHFENGRLVVRNKWVRTDAWQREDTTQAAEYWGIR
;
A
#
# COMPACT_ATOMS: atom_id res chain seq x y z
N MET A 1 -0.23 -18.69 24.00
CA MET A 1 -1.32 -18.76 22.98
C MET A 1 -0.72 -18.39 21.62
N ASN A 2 -0.89 -19.27 20.65
CA ASN A 2 -0.42 -19.00 19.29
C ASN A 2 -1.47 -18.18 18.55
N LEU A 3 -1.09 -16.99 18.13
CA LEU A 3 -1.94 -16.19 17.26
C LEU A 3 -1.96 -16.80 15.85
N PRO A 4 -3.11 -16.82 15.17
CA PRO A 4 -3.14 -17.29 13.80
C PRO A 4 -2.21 -16.43 12.92
N VAL A 5 -1.47 -17.12 12.07
CA VAL A 5 -0.62 -16.42 11.08
C VAL A 5 -1.55 -15.87 10.00
N LYS A 6 -1.49 -14.56 9.76
CA LYS A 6 -2.26 -13.96 8.66
C LYS A 6 -1.68 -14.41 7.33
N ASP A 7 -2.58 -14.72 6.40
CA ASP A 7 -2.21 -15.00 5.02
C ASP A 7 -1.64 -13.72 4.39
N PRO A 8 -0.36 -13.71 3.96
CA PRO A 8 0.24 -12.51 3.37
C PRO A 8 -0.41 -12.10 2.04
N GLU A 9 -1.08 -13.04 1.37
CA GLU A 9 -1.79 -12.77 0.11
C GLU A 9 -3.25 -12.34 0.34
N ALA A 10 -3.72 -12.39 1.58
CA ALA A 10 -5.07 -11.96 1.96
C ALA A 10 -5.06 -11.48 3.41
N PRO A 11 -4.37 -10.38 3.73
CA PRO A 11 -4.16 -9.95 5.12
C PRO A 11 -5.44 -9.65 5.89
N PHE A 12 -6.53 -9.31 5.20
CA PHE A 12 -7.84 -9.09 5.81
C PHE A 12 -8.78 -10.31 5.68
N GLY A 13 -8.38 -11.31 4.88
CA GLY A 13 -9.21 -12.48 4.56
C GLY A 13 -9.90 -12.36 3.20
N HIS A 14 -10.33 -13.51 2.68
CA HIS A 14 -10.90 -13.58 1.33
C HIS A 14 -12.35 -13.09 1.24
N GLN A 15 -13.02 -12.91 2.38
CA GLN A 15 -14.42 -12.49 2.43
C GLN A 15 -14.68 -11.08 1.87
N TYR A 16 -13.65 -10.28 1.74
CA TYR A 16 -13.78 -8.90 1.23
C TYR A 16 -13.61 -8.81 -0.29
N GLY A 17 -13.46 -9.93 -0.97
CA GLY A 17 -13.40 -10.01 -2.42
C GLY A 17 -11.97 -10.05 -2.99
N PRO A 18 -11.86 -10.08 -4.33
CA PRO A 18 -10.56 -10.31 -4.98
C PRO A 18 -9.62 -9.11 -4.98
N PHE A 19 -10.12 -7.89 -4.70
CA PHE A 19 -9.33 -6.67 -4.80
C PHE A 19 -8.53 -6.35 -3.53
N VAL A 20 -8.52 -7.24 -2.54
CA VAL A 20 -7.66 -7.16 -1.36
C VAL A 20 -6.90 -8.47 -1.14
N THR A 21 -6.82 -9.30 -2.17
CA THR A 21 -6.15 -10.60 -2.12
C THR A 21 -5.13 -10.75 -3.25
N ASP A 22 -4.21 -11.67 -3.10
CA ASP A 22 -3.19 -12.02 -4.08
C ASP A 22 -2.38 -10.79 -4.54
N VAL A 23 -2.37 -10.50 -5.84
CA VAL A 23 -1.64 -9.35 -6.39
C VAL A 23 -2.20 -8.00 -5.93
N PHE A 24 -3.44 -7.97 -5.44
CA PHE A 24 -4.09 -6.79 -4.91
C PHE A 24 -4.03 -6.70 -3.38
N ALA A 25 -3.30 -7.61 -2.72
CA ALA A 25 -3.18 -7.59 -1.28
C ALA A 25 -2.55 -6.27 -0.82
N PRO A 26 -3.19 -5.56 0.13
CA PRO A 26 -2.68 -4.25 0.54
C PRO A 26 -1.41 -4.36 1.37
N LEU A 27 -0.59 -3.33 1.28
CA LEU A 27 0.56 -3.16 2.17
C LEU A 27 0.07 -2.64 3.51
N SER A 28 0.64 -3.15 4.59
CA SER A 28 0.23 -2.80 5.95
C SER A 28 1.05 -1.70 6.58
N GLN A 29 2.16 -1.32 5.97
CA GLN A 29 3.12 -0.37 6.53
C GLN A 29 3.65 0.57 5.47
N GLU A 30 4.05 1.76 5.92
CA GLU A 30 4.84 2.70 5.12
C GLU A 30 6.31 2.31 5.24
N GLU A 31 7.01 2.16 4.12
CA GLU A 31 8.40 1.71 4.11
C GLU A 31 9.25 2.53 3.15
N THR A 32 10.55 2.55 3.46
CA THR A 32 11.58 3.13 2.59
C THR A 32 12.64 2.07 2.35
N TYR A 33 12.88 1.76 1.08
CA TYR A 33 13.87 0.78 0.67
C TYR A 33 15.02 1.47 -0.03
N THR A 34 16.23 1.35 0.53
CA THR A 34 17.45 1.95 -0.02
C THR A 34 18.40 0.92 -0.61
N ASP A 35 18.19 -0.36 -0.32
CA ASP A 35 19.12 -1.47 -0.63
C ASP A 35 18.48 -2.54 -1.51
N LEU A 36 17.52 -2.18 -2.34
CA LEU A 36 16.89 -3.16 -3.22
C LEU A 36 17.92 -3.76 -4.17
N PRO A 37 17.94 -5.10 -4.33
CA PRO A 37 18.81 -5.72 -5.32
C PRO A 37 18.40 -5.29 -6.73
N VAL A 38 19.39 -4.97 -7.56
CA VAL A 38 19.18 -4.55 -8.94
C VAL A 38 19.80 -5.59 -9.85
N GLU A 39 18.99 -6.12 -10.78
CA GLU A 39 19.52 -6.95 -11.85
C GLU A 39 19.82 -6.04 -13.05
N GLY A 40 21.06 -6.06 -13.49
CA GLY A 40 21.51 -5.19 -14.55
C GLY A 40 22.06 -3.87 -14.02
N HIS A 41 21.77 -2.80 -14.73
CA HIS A 41 22.44 -1.51 -14.52
C HIS A 41 21.45 -0.35 -14.63
N ILE A 42 21.42 0.51 -13.63
CA ILE A 42 20.65 1.75 -13.66
C ILE A 42 21.54 2.84 -14.26
N PRO A 43 21.14 3.46 -15.39
CA PRO A 43 21.96 4.55 -15.98
C PRO A 43 22.18 5.68 -15.00
N ALA A 44 23.42 6.18 -14.91
CA ALA A 44 23.78 7.23 -13.98
C ALA A 44 23.14 8.59 -14.34
N ASP A 45 22.75 8.76 -15.59
CA ASP A 45 22.07 9.98 -16.07
C ASP A 45 20.55 9.94 -15.93
N LEU A 46 20.00 8.82 -15.43
CA LEU A 46 18.59 8.75 -15.10
C LEU A 46 18.37 9.39 -13.72
N ASN A 47 17.82 10.58 -13.70
CA ASN A 47 17.56 11.32 -12.47
C ASN A 47 16.10 11.76 -12.44
N GLY A 48 15.43 11.54 -11.33
CA GLY A 48 14.04 11.92 -11.16
C GLY A 48 13.27 10.95 -10.30
N VAL A 49 11.98 11.19 -10.22
CA VAL A 49 11.08 10.41 -9.39
C VAL A 49 9.91 9.93 -10.24
N TYR A 50 9.68 8.63 -10.23
CA TYR A 50 8.43 8.05 -10.70
C TYR A 50 7.47 7.99 -9.52
N LEU A 51 6.27 8.52 -9.69
CA LEU A 51 5.23 8.52 -8.66
C LEU A 51 3.97 7.85 -9.17
N ARG A 52 3.37 7.03 -8.33
CA ARG A 52 2.07 6.41 -8.60
C ARG A 52 1.20 6.52 -7.35
N ASN A 53 -0.04 6.99 -7.54
CA ASN A 53 -1.06 6.95 -6.49
C ASN A 53 -1.99 5.76 -6.77
N GLY A 54 -2.19 4.93 -5.78
CA GLY A 54 -3.08 3.78 -5.90
C GLY A 54 -3.84 3.52 -4.60
N PRO A 55 -4.94 2.75 -4.69
CA PRO A 55 -5.71 2.40 -3.50
C PRO A 55 -4.97 1.37 -2.67
N ASN A 56 -4.92 1.60 -1.37
CA ASN A 56 -4.32 0.65 -0.42
C ASN A 56 -5.05 0.77 0.92
N PRO A 57 -6.11 -0.03 1.15
CA PRO A 57 -6.87 0.07 2.39
C PRO A 57 -5.98 -0.23 3.58
N ARG A 58 -6.01 0.65 4.58
CA ARG A 58 -5.20 0.51 5.79
C ARG A 58 -5.83 -0.45 6.77
N PHE A 59 -7.15 -0.34 6.93
CA PHE A 59 -7.89 -1.15 7.89
C PHE A 59 -8.82 -2.13 7.18
N GLU A 60 -9.19 -3.19 7.89
CA GLU A 60 -10.11 -4.19 7.40
C GLU A 60 -11.41 -3.54 6.94
N PRO A 61 -11.85 -3.78 5.69
CA PRO A 61 -13.05 -3.16 5.15
C PRO A 61 -14.32 -3.53 5.91
N LYS A 62 -15.34 -2.66 5.86
CA LYS A 62 -16.64 -2.94 6.49
C LYS A 62 -17.49 -3.92 5.69
N GLY A 63 -17.19 -4.12 4.43
CA GLY A 63 -17.92 -5.02 3.56
C GLY A 63 -17.09 -5.37 2.34
N GLU A 64 -17.74 -5.81 1.26
CA GLU A 64 -17.04 -6.12 0.03
C GLU A 64 -16.24 -4.90 -0.45
N TYR A 65 -14.95 -5.11 -0.68
CA TYR A 65 -14.04 -4.03 -1.08
C TYR A 65 -14.07 -3.79 -2.58
N HIS A 66 -14.11 -2.52 -2.95
CA HIS A 66 -13.95 -2.06 -4.33
C HIS A 66 -12.67 -1.23 -4.43
N PRO A 67 -11.89 -1.31 -5.54
CA PRO A 67 -10.64 -0.54 -5.66
C PRO A 67 -10.79 0.97 -5.44
N PHE A 68 -11.97 1.55 -5.73
CA PHE A 68 -12.20 2.98 -5.50
C PHE A 68 -12.37 3.34 -4.03
N ASP A 69 -12.52 2.37 -3.15
CA ASP A 69 -12.74 2.59 -1.72
C ASP A 69 -11.44 2.66 -0.91
N GLY A 70 -10.31 2.34 -1.52
CA GLY A 70 -9.04 2.27 -0.81
C GLY A 70 -8.47 3.62 -0.44
N ASP A 71 -7.73 3.65 0.67
CA ASP A 71 -6.95 4.83 1.04
C ASP A 71 -5.86 5.08 0.02
N GLY A 72 -5.69 6.33 -0.39
CA GLY A 72 -4.66 6.69 -1.35
C GLY A 72 -3.27 6.45 -0.77
N MET A 73 -2.45 5.70 -1.50
CA MET A 73 -1.05 5.48 -1.14
C MET A 73 -0.17 5.88 -2.30
N LEU A 74 0.80 6.73 -2.03
CA LEU A 74 1.82 7.11 -3.00
C LEU A 74 2.95 6.09 -2.97
N HIS A 75 3.33 5.64 -4.16
CA HIS A 75 4.50 4.80 -4.38
C HIS A 75 5.49 5.60 -5.20
N SER A 76 6.72 5.72 -4.73
CA SER A 76 7.74 6.47 -5.44
C SER A 76 8.96 5.61 -5.71
N ALA A 77 9.56 5.84 -6.87
CA ALA A 77 10.86 5.30 -7.23
C ALA A 77 11.76 6.50 -7.59
N HIS A 78 12.72 6.80 -6.72
CA HIS A 78 13.64 7.92 -6.90
C HIS A 78 14.95 7.39 -7.46
N PHE A 79 15.33 7.89 -8.63
CA PHE A 79 16.57 7.54 -9.32
C PHE A 79 17.54 8.72 -9.22
N GLU A 80 18.76 8.45 -8.76
CA GLU A 80 19.82 9.45 -8.68
C GLU A 80 21.18 8.75 -8.67
N ASN A 81 22.06 9.16 -9.58
CA ASN A 81 23.45 8.68 -9.67
C ASN A 81 23.56 7.14 -9.69
N GLY A 82 22.71 6.46 -10.46
CA GLY A 82 22.70 5.01 -10.54
C GLY A 82 22.09 4.29 -9.33
N ARG A 83 21.48 5.04 -8.44
CA ARG A 83 20.82 4.53 -7.23
C ARG A 83 19.32 4.60 -7.33
N LEU A 84 18.65 3.72 -6.60
CA LEU A 84 17.19 3.66 -6.51
C LEU A 84 16.76 3.65 -5.05
N VAL A 85 15.84 4.56 -4.72
CA VAL A 85 15.15 4.53 -3.42
C VAL A 85 13.66 4.41 -3.68
N VAL A 86 13.05 3.41 -3.07
CA VAL A 86 11.60 3.16 -3.20
C VAL A 86 10.92 3.47 -1.88
N ARG A 87 9.82 4.21 -1.94
CA ARG A 87 9.01 4.55 -0.76
C ARG A 87 7.54 4.36 -1.04
N ASN A 88 6.79 4.05 0.01
CA ASN A 88 5.35 4.07 -0.02
C ASN A 88 4.82 4.86 1.18
N LYS A 89 3.79 5.66 0.96
CA LYS A 89 3.22 6.50 2.01
C LYS A 89 1.75 6.79 1.72
N TRP A 90 0.90 6.62 2.73
CA TRP A 90 -0.50 7.01 2.61
C TRP A 90 -0.66 8.52 2.51
N VAL A 91 -1.64 8.93 1.69
CA VAL A 91 -2.09 10.31 1.69
C VAL A 91 -2.90 10.56 2.95
N ARG A 92 -2.54 11.58 3.72
CA ARG A 92 -3.17 11.91 5.01
C ARG A 92 -4.47 12.68 4.82
N THR A 93 -5.46 12.06 4.18
CA THR A 93 -6.79 12.65 4.00
C THR A 93 -7.51 12.78 5.34
N ASP A 94 -8.60 13.55 5.38
CA ASP A 94 -9.42 13.66 6.58
C ASP A 94 -9.97 12.29 6.99
N ALA A 95 -10.40 11.49 6.03
CA ALA A 95 -10.87 10.13 6.28
C ALA A 95 -9.77 9.25 6.88
N TRP A 96 -8.55 9.33 6.32
CA TRP A 96 -7.41 8.58 6.84
C TRP A 96 -7.10 8.98 8.28
N GLN A 97 -7.10 10.28 8.58
CA GLN A 97 -6.81 10.79 9.93
C GLN A 97 -7.88 10.36 10.94
N ARG A 98 -9.14 10.34 10.52
CA ARG A 98 -10.24 9.89 11.37
C ARG A 98 -10.11 8.39 11.69
N GLU A 99 -9.84 7.58 10.69
CA GLU A 99 -9.63 6.14 10.88
C GLU A 99 -8.37 5.85 11.69
N ASP A 100 -7.35 6.69 11.57
CA ASP A 100 -6.14 6.60 12.39
C ASP A 100 -6.44 6.76 13.88
N THR A 101 -7.37 7.66 14.20
CA THR A 101 -7.79 7.87 15.59
C THR A 101 -8.56 6.67 16.14
N THR A 102 -9.44 6.08 15.37
CA THR A 102 -10.30 4.96 15.78
C THR A 102 -9.66 3.59 15.57
N GLN A 103 -8.61 3.51 14.75
CA GLN A 103 -7.92 2.28 14.38
C GLN A 103 -8.85 1.25 13.73
N ALA A 104 -9.80 1.74 12.94
CA ALA A 104 -10.76 0.90 12.22
C ALA A 104 -11.31 1.64 11.01
N ALA A 105 -11.76 0.88 10.00
CA ALA A 105 -12.48 1.46 8.87
C ALA A 105 -13.82 2.02 9.36
N GLU A 106 -14.12 3.26 9.01
CA GLU A 106 -15.36 3.93 9.42
C GLU A 106 -16.34 4.15 8.28
N TYR A 107 -15.90 3.98 7.04
CA TYR A 107 -16.71 4.30 5.87
C TYR A 107 -17.07 3.02 5.13
N TRP A 108 -18.36 2.94 4.75
CA TRP A 108 -18.82 1.91 3.82
C TRP A 108 -18.34 2.30 2.41
N GLY A 109 -18.06 1.29 1.60
CA GLY A 109 -17.68 1.52 0.22
C GLY A 109 -18.85 1.84 -0.70
N ILE A 110 -18.56 1.88 -1.99
CA ILE A 110 -19.56 2.17 -3.04
C ILE A 110 -20.50 0.99 -3.30
N ARG A 111 -20.27 -0.14 -2.64
CA ARG A 111 -21.08 -1.36 -2.76
C ARG A 111 -21.89 -1.64 -1.52
#